data_b433003c2537b8d7027bed1f698227f3
#
_entry.id   b433003c2537b8d7027bed1f698227f3
#
_cell.length_a   1.000
_cell.length_b   1.000
_cell.length_c   1.000
_cell.angle_alpha   90.00
_cell.angle_beta   90.00
_cell.angle_gamma   90.00
#
_symmetry.space_group_name_H-M   'P 1'
#
loop_
_entity.id
_entity.type
_entity.pdbx_description
1 polymer ?
#
loop_
_entity_poly.entity_id
_entity_poly.type
_entity_poly.pdbx_seq_one_letter_code
_entity_poly.pdbx_strand_id
1 'polypeptide(L)'
;MLNTFQQAEHAALPEPTPEETARQEFVKSLKHYVQQSILPGLGPVYRTRATKRFEQGNGHPPADRHEIRKALVSDSYFQHYAAVNRISQELLWDSVIDSVEREGEGLIERAETASDANKGDLRIDEGFEVPRYVSALDIHCMPGGYIGREGNEDVRLGALYDRGVFLYSMGYAGPDNDDMGRSVCHYIKSRIGDFKPRRILDLGCTVGHSTLPYKELFPEAEVWGVDVGAPMIRYAHARAGAKGLDVNFVQMNAETTDFPDGHFDLVVSHILLHETSGKAMPRVFKECYRLLAPGGYMIHADLPPFDLMDPFTQFILDNETYYNNEPFWGAMREMDQVKLACDAGFPKESVRFDTAPMAVMMFAESEAAGYSQDAADSVAEREFVAGEFAPGGGWEVLVAQKQA
;
A
#
# COMPACT_ATOMS: atom_id res chain seq x y z
N MET A 1 16.54 -15.12 -5.90
CA MET A 1 16.45 -13.64 -5.94
C MET A 1 15.34 -13.34 -6.90
N LEU A 2 14.28 -12.65 -6.47
CA LEU A 2 13.28 -12.13 -7.40
C LEU A 2 13.99 -11.18 -8.38
N ASN A 3 13.79 -11.37 -9.68
CA ASN A 3 14.23 -10.38 -10.66
C ASN A 3 13.41 -9.11 -10.42
N THR A 4 14.07 -7.97 -10.31
CA THR A 4 13.36 -6.69 -10.24
C THR A 4 12.78 -6.40 -11.62
N PHE A 5 11.50 -6.07 -11.67
CA PHE A 5 10.83 -5.66 -12.91
C PHE A 5 11.29 -4.26 -13.32
N GLN A 6 11.12 -3.94 -14.59
CA GLN A 6 11.08 -2.55 -15.06
C GLN A 6 9.63 -2.08 -14.99
N GLN A 7 9.42 -0.80 -14.68
CA GLN A 7 8.07 -0.24 -14.65
C GLN A 7 7.48 -0.23 -16.07
N ALA A 8 6.24 -0.64 -16.19
CA ALA A 8 5.50 -0.58 -17.43
C ALA A 8 5.21 0.88 -17.83
N GLU A 9 5.49 1.21 -19.07
CA GLU A 9 5.22 2.53 -19.64
C GLU A 9 3.72 2.71 -19.93
N HIS A 10 3.22 3.91 -19.67
CA HIS A 10 1.88 4.33 -20.10
C HIS A 10 1.81 5.85 -20.21
N ALA A 11 0.80 6.36 -20.92
CA ALA A 11 0.72 7.77 -21.31
C ALA A 11 0.78 8.79 -20.16
N ALA A 12 0.28 8.43 -18.97
CA ALA A 12 0.31 9.30 -17.80
C ALA A 12 1.61 9.20 -16.98
N LEU A 13 2.52 8.27 -17.27
CA LEU A 13 3.79 8.14 -16.58
C LEU A 13 4.84 9.10 -17.17
N PRO A 14 5.66 9.79 -16.33
CA PRO A 14 6.75 10.60 -16.85
C PRO A 14 7.86 9.72 -17.45
N GLU A 15 8.45 10.17 -18.55
CA GLU A 15 9.59 9.51 -19.22
C GLU A 15 10.90 10.12 -18.71
N PRO A 16 11.68 9.45 -17.84
CA PRO A 16 12.92 10.00 -17.33
C PRO A 16 14.00 10.06 -18.43
N THR A 17 14.77 11.12 -18.46
CA THR A 17 16.00 11.18 -19.26
C THR A 17 17.02 10.14 -18.77
N PRO A 18 18.07 9.82 -19.57
CA PRO A 18 19.12 8.90 -19.10
C PRO A 18 19.80 9.35 -17.81
N GLU A 19 19.91 10.67 -17.58
CA GLU A 19 20.52 11.24 -16.39
C GLU A 19 19.59 11.13 -15.16
N GLU A 20 18.29 11.38 -15.34
CA GLU A 20 17.26 11.18 -14.32
C GLU A 20 17.14 9.69 -13.97
N THR A 21 17.15 8.80 -14.97
CA THR A 21 17.19 7.36 -14.77
C THR A 21 18.40 6.93 -13.93
N ALA A 22 19.60 7.46 -14.22
CA ALA A 22 20.80 7.15 -13.46
C ALA A 22 20.66 7.56 -11.97
N ARG A 23 20.05 8.73 -11.68
CA ARG A 23 19.77 9.18 -10.31
C ARG A 23 18.76 8.28 -9.61
N GLN A 24 17.67 7.92 -10.29
CA GLN A 24 16.64 7.02 -9.76
C GLN A 24 17.19 5.62 -9.44
N GLU A 25 18.01 5.06 -10.33
CA GLU A 25 18.67 3.77 -10.11
C GLU A 25 19.70 3.84 -8.96
N PHE A 26 20.40 4.98 -8.80
CA PHE A 26 21.25 5.19 -7.62
C PHE A 26 20.45 5.15 -6.33
N VAL A 27 19.30 5.84 -6.25
CA VAL A 27 18.45 5.86 -5.05
C VAL A 27 17.88 4.47 -4.76
N LYS A 28 17.41 3.75 -5.78
CA LYS A 28 16.97 2.36 -5.65
C LYS A 28 18.08 1.47 -5.08
N SER A 29 19.30 1.61 -5.60
CA SER A 29 20.47 0.88 -5.10
C SER A 29 20.85 1.26 -3.66
N LEU A 30 20.73 2.54 -3.29
CA LEU A 30 20.95 3.02 -1.93
C LEU A 30 19.93 2.42 -0.95
N LYS A 31 18.63 2.43 -1.29
CA LYS A 31 17.59 1.80 -0.47
C LYS A 31 17.86 0.31 -0.29
N HIS A 32 18.23 -0.38 -1.35
CA HIS A 32 18.60 -1.79 -1.29
C HIS A 32 19.80 -2.02 -0.35
N TYR A 33 20.84 -1.18 -0.45
CA TYR A 33 22.02 -1.24 0.44
C TYR A 33 21.64 -1.00 1.90
N VAL A 34 20.77 -0.04 2.19
CA VAL A 34 20.27 0.22 3.55
C VAL A 34 19.60 -1.03 4.12
N GLN A 35 18.71 -1.65 3.36
CA GLN A 35 17.94 -2.82 3.81
C GLN A 35 18.82 -4.08 3.95
N GLN A 36 19.74 -4.32 3.03
CA GLN A 36 20.51 -5.56 2.99
C GLN A 36 21.83 -5.49 3.78
N SER A 37 22.40 -4.30 3.96
CA SER A 37 23.74 -4.15 4.55
C SER A 37 23.75 -3.37 5.86
N ILE A 38 22.91 -2.34 6.02
CA ILE A 38 22.91 -1.52 7.24
C ILE A 38 21.89 -2.05 8.26
N LEU A 39 20.64 -2.25 7.86
CA LEU A 39 19.57 -2.68 8.77
C LEU A 39 19.93 -3.97 9.55
N PRO A 40 20.49 -5.03 8.94
CA PRO A 40 20.81 -6.27 9.67
C PRO A 40 21.81 -6.07 10.82
N GLY A 41 22.64 -5.04 10.75
CA GLY A 41 23.59 -4.71 11.80
C GLY A 41 22.95 -4.22 13.10
N LEU A 42 21.69 -3.79 13.08
CA LEU A 42 20.96 -3.39 14.30
C LEU A 42 20.78 -4.54 15.29
N GLY A 43 20.53 -5.76 14.81
CA GLY A 43 20.38 -6.92 15.67
C GLY A 43 21.61 -7.21 16.54
N PRO A 44 22.82 -7.35 15.98
CA PRO A 44 24.04 -7.43 16.78
C PRO A 44 24.26 -6.26 17.75
N VAL A 45 24.03 -5.03 17.30
CA VAL A 45 24.13 -3.82 18.15
C VAL A 45 23.20 -3.88 19.34
N TYR A 46 21.94 -4.24 19.10
CA TYR A 46 20.92 -4.43 20.14
C TYR A 46 21.37 -5.46 21.17
N ARG A 47 21.72 -6.68 20.73
CA ARG A 47 22.07 -7.79 21.63
C ARG A 47 23.38 -7.58 22.39
N THR A 48 24.41 -6.97 21.78
CA THR A 48 25.74 -6.93 22.39
C THR A 48 26.00 -5.71 23.25
N ARG A 49 25.40 -4.55 22.95
CA ARG A 49 25.68 -3.31 23.68
C ARG A 49 24.46 -2.51 24.13
N ALA A 50 23.41 -2.40 23.33
CA ALA A 50 22.26 -1.57 23.71
C ALA A 50 21.47 -2.19 24.88
N THR A 51 21.18 -3.48 24.82
CA THR A 51 20.52 -4.21 25.91
C THR A 51 21.29 -4.12 27.22
N LYS A 52 22.61 -4.35 27.20
CA LYS A 52 23.45 -4.27 28.41
C LYS A 52 23.45 -2.87 29.02
N ARG A 53 23.58 -1.83 28.19
CA ARG A 53 23.54 -0.44 28.64
C ARG A 53 22.19 -0.09 29.26
N PHE A 54 21.10 -0.52 28.64
CA PHE A 54 19.75 -0.31 29.15
C PHE A 54 19.53 -1.01 30.49
N GLU A 55 19.94 -2.27 30.61
CA GLU A 55 19.82 -3.08 31.84
C GLU A 55 20.61 -2.49 33.01
N GLN A 56 21.81 -1.96 32.74
CA GLN A 56 22.60 -1.26 33.78
C GLN A 56 21.90 -0.02 34.34
N GLY A 57 21.11 0.67 33.51
CA GLY A 57 20.36 1.88 33.94
C GLY A 57 18.98 1.61 34.53
N ASN A 58 18.32 0.50 34.13
CA ASN A 58 16.91 0.23 34.45
C ASN A 58 16.72 -1.03 35.34
N GLY A 59 17.73 -1.88 35.51
CA GLY A 59 17.67 -3.10 36.31
C GLY A 59 17.00 -4.30 35.63
N HIS A 60 16.58 -4.16 34.38
CA HIS A 60 16.00 -5.22 33.54
C HIS A 60 16.34 -5.00 32.06
N PRO A 61 16.36 -6.04 31.21
CA PRO A 61 16.50 -5.87 29.78
C PRO A 61 15.24 -5.20 29.18
N PRO A 62 15.34 -4.62 27.96
CA PRO A 62 14.17 -4.05 27.26
C PRO A 62 13.08 -5.12 27.06
N ALA A 63 11.83 -4.82 27.47
CA ALA A 63 10.71 -5.76 27.47
C ALA A 63 9.82 -5.64 26.22
N ASP A 64 9.76 -4.45 25.63
CA ASP A 64 8.90 -4.15 24.47
C ASP A 64 9.64 -3.28 23.43
N ARG A 65 8.99 -3.04 22.29
CA ARG A 65 9.57 -2.25 21.19
C ARG A 65 9.91 -0.80 21.60
N HIS A 66 9.16 -0.22 22.57
CA HIS A 66 9.40 1.16 23.01
C HIS A 66 10.65 1.24 23.91
N GLU A 67 10.86 0.24 24.76
CA GLU A 67 12.09 0.15 25.54
C GLU A 67 13.31 -0.19 24.68
N ILE A 68 13.14 -1.02 23.64
CA ILE A 68 14.18 -1.29 22.63
C ILE A 68 14.56 0.01 21.91
N ARG A 69 13.59 0.83 21.52
CA ARG A 69 13.84 2.15 20.95
C ARG A 69 14.64 3.05 21.90
N LYS A 70 14.24 3.11 23.19
CA LYS A 70 14.98 3.87 24.20
C LYS A 70 16.42 3.38 24.36
N ALA A 71 16.65 2.08 24.27
CA ALA A 71 17.99 1.49 24.35
C ALA A 71 18.87 1.85 23.16
N LEU A 72 18.28 1.98 21.95
CA LEU A 72 19.00 2.15 20.68
C LEU A 72 19.12 3.61 20.24
N VAL A 73 18.21 4.51 20.61
CA VAL A 73 18.13 5.88 20.07
C VAL A 73 19.43 6.69 20.28
N SER A 74 20.19 6.41 21.33
CA SER A 74 21.50 7.03 21.60
C SER A 74 22.69 6.25 21.02
N ASP A 75 22.47 5.14 20.35
CA ASP A 75 23.53 4.34 19.74
C ASP A 75 23.90 4.91 18.37
N SER A 76 25.20 5.14 18.14
CA SER A 76 25.68 5.76 16.90
C SER A 76 25.38 4.93 15.65
N TYR A 77 25.31 3.61 15.76
CA TYR A 77 24.94 2.77 14.62
C TYR A 77 23.46 2.96 14.26
N PHE A 78 22.57 2.98 15.26
CA PHE A 78 21.15 3.26 15.01
C PHE A 78 20.95 4.66 14.43
N GLN A 79 21.62 5.68 14.97
CA GLN A 79 21.55 7.04 14.45
C GLN A 79 22.01 7.12 12.99
N HIS A 80 23.07 6.40 12.63
CA HIS A 80 23.53 6.30 11.25
C HIS A 80 22.48 5.62 10.35
N TYR A 81 21.96 4.47 10.77
CA TYR A 81 20.88 3.79 10.05
C TYR A 81 19.68 4.69 9.83
N ALA A 82 19.16 5.31 10.91
CA ALA A 82 17.99 6.16 10.85
C ALA A 82 18.19 7.36 9.90
N ALA A 83 19.37 8.01 9.96
CA ALA A 83 19.68 9.13 9.07
C ALA A 83 19.76 8.69 7.59
N VAL A 84 20.46 7.60 7.29
CA VAL A 84 20.62 7.15 5.89
C VAL A 84 19.31 6.62 5.33
N ASN A 85 18.49 5.92 6.15
CA ASN A 85 17.16 5.47 5.75
C ASN A 85 16.28 6.67 5.39
N ARG A 86 16.20 7.68 6.26
CA ARG A 86 15.43 8.91 6.01
C ARG A 86 15.90 9.65 4.77
N ILE A 87 17.23 9.87 4.63
CA ILE A 87 17.79 10.54 3.45
C ILE A 87 17.47 9.77 2.17
N SER A 88 17.55 8.43 2.19
CA SER A 88 17.21 7.63 1.01
C SER A 88 15.74 7.78 0.59
N GLN A 89 14.85 7.99 1.55
CA GLN A 89 13.43 8.25 1.28
C GLN A 89 13.18 9.65 0.70
N GLU A 90 13.85 10.67 1.22
CA GLU A 90 13.76 12.04 0.69
C GLU A 90 14.36 12.12 -0.72
N LEU A 91 15.55 11.53 -0.94
CA LEU A 91 16.19 11.46 -2.26
C LEU A 91 15.36 10.71 -3.30
N LEU A 92 14.52 9.74 -2.87
CA LEU A 92 13.61 9.05 -3.77
C LEU A 92 12.68 10.05 -4.45
N TRP A 93 11.97 10.84 -3.66
CA TRP A 93 11.03 11.83 -4.19
C TRP A 93 11.74 12.90 -5.01
N ASP A 94 12.86 13.44 -4.52
CA ASP A 94 13.67 14.43 -5.23
C ASP A 94 14.11 13.91 -6.61
N SER A 95 14.45 12.62 -6.73
CA SER A 95 14.89 12.04 -8.00
C SER A 95 13.77 11.90 -9.05
N VAL A 96 12.51 11.89 -8.62
CA VAL A 96 11.34 11.77 -9.52
C VAL A 96 10.76 13.12 -9.86
N ILE A 97 10.79 14.09 -8.92
CA ILE A 97 10.23 15.43 -9.12
C ILE A 97 10.77 16.08 -10.40
N ASP A 98 12.08 15.99 -10.65
CA ASP A 98 12.70 16.58 -11.84
C ASP A 98 12.07 16.07 -13.16
N SER A 99 11.76 14.77 -13.24
CA SER A 99 11.12 14.21 -14.43
C SER A 99 9.69 14.72 -14.60
N VAL A 100 8.93 14.81 -13.52
CA VAL A 100 7.54 15.29 -13.52
C VAL A 100 7.47 16.78 -13.87
N GLU A 101 8.34 17.60 -13.27
CA GLU A 101 8.36 19.05 -13.53
C GLU A 101 8.84 19.38 -14.93
N ARG A 102 9.85 18.65 -15.44
CA ARG A 102 10.36 18.85 -16.81
C ARG A 102 9.30 18.56 -17.86
N GLU A 103 8.48 17.53 -17.67
CA GLU A 103 7.42 17.21 -18.62
C GLU A 103 6.20 18.12 -18.48
N GLY A 104 5.93 18.60 -17.27
CA GLY A 104 4.98 19.65 -16.96
C GLY A 104 3.65 19.53 -17.73
N GLU A 105 3.37 20.52 -18.60
CA GLU A 105 2.13 20.58 -19.39
C GLU A 105 1.94 19.39 -20.35
N GLY A 106 3.02 18.89 -20.95
CA GLY A 106 2.94 17.74 -21.84
C GLY A 106 2.47 16.45 -21.15
N LEU A 107 2.85 16.27 -19.88
CA LEU A 107 2.34 15.16 -19.07
C LEU A 107 0.84 15.31 -18.79
N ILE A 108 0.40 16.55 -18.49
CA ILE A 108 -1.01 16.86 -18.23
C ILE A 108 -1.85 16.57 -19.50
N GLU A 109 -1.42 17.04 -20.66
CA GLU A 109 -2.12 16.83 -21.93
C GLU A 109 -2.25 15.33 -22.28
N ARG A 110 -1.18 14.56 -22.08
CA ARG A 110 -1.23 13.10 -22.29
C ARG A 110 -2.18 12.40 -21.32
N ALA A 111 -2.17 12.83 -20.07
CA ALA A 111 -3.05 12.29 -19.04
C ALA A 111 -4.53 12.63 -19.30
N GLU A 112 -4.84 13.85 -19.74
CA GLU A 112 -6.19 14.26 -20.15
C GLU A 112 -6.69 13.40 -21.31
N THR A 113 -5.85 13.23 -22.37
CA THR A 113 -6.17 12.36 -23.51
C THR A 113 -6.44 10.92 -23.08
N ALA A 114 -5.64 10.41 -22.17
CA ALA A 114 -5.82 9.06 -21.62
C ALA A 114 -7.09 8.98 -20.76
N SER A 115 -7.38 10.01 -19.95
CA SER A 115 -8.58 10.12 -19.15
C SER A 115 -9.86 10.06 -19.99
N ASP A 116 -9.88 10.74 -21.14
CA ASP A 116 -11.00 10.72 -22.10
C ASP A 116 -11.25 9.32 -22.69
N ALA A 117 -10.28 8.43 -22.67
CA ALA A 117 -10.45 7.04 -23.13
C ALA A 117 -11.12 6.15 -22.07
N ASN A 118 -11.07 6.48 -20.79
CA ASN A 118 -11.78 5.80 -19.72
C ASN A 118 -13.26 6.22 -19.75
N LYS A 119 -14.18 5.27 -19.88
CA LYS A 119 -15.63 5.52 -19.87
C LYS A 119 -16.24 5.46 -18.46
N GLY A 120 -15.43 5.19 -17.45
CA GLY A 120 -15.83 5.30 -16.05
C GLY A 120 -16.00 6.75 -15.63
N ASP A 121 -16.74 6.97 -14.55
CA ASP A 121 -16.97 8.30 -13.98
C ASP A 121 -15.69 8.81 -13.26
N LEU A 122 -15.42 10.11 -13.42
CA LEU A 122 -14.49 10.84 -12.55
C LEU A 122 -15.25 11.94 -11.80
N ARG A 123 -15.35 11.83 -10.47
CA ARG A 123 -16.04 12.82 -9.64
C ARG A 123 -15.07 13.44 -8.64
N ILE A 124 -14.86 14.74 -8.74
CA ILE A 124 -14.06 15.57 -7.82
C ILE A 124 -15.01 16.56 -7.13
N ASP A 125 -14.88 16.70 -5.83
CA ASP A 125 -15.61 17.69 -5.04
C ASP A 125 -14.68 18.85 -4.69
N GLU A 126 -14.87 20.01 -5.32
CA GLU A 126 -14.07 21.24 -5.07
C GLU A 126 -14.19 21.75 -3.63
N GLY A 127 -15.28 21.37 -2.92
CA GLY A 127 -15.50 21.71 -1.52
C GLY A 127 -15.07 20.67 -0.52
N PHE A 128 -14.37 19.61 -0.97
CA PHE A 128 -14.04 18.47 -0.12
C PHE A 128 -13.06 18.84 1.00
N GLU A 129 -13.47 18.61 2.23
CA GLU A 129 -12.62 18.80 3.40
C GLU A 129 -11.78 17.54 3.66
N VAL A 130 -10.51 17.58 3.28
CA VAL A 130 -9.57 16.48 3.53
C VAL A 130 -9.39 16.27 5.03
N PRO A 131 -9.48 15.02 5.54
CA PRO A 131 -9.25 14.74 6.95
C PRO A 131 -7.89 15.24 7.42
N ARG A 132 -7.86 15.92 8.58
CA ARG A 132 -6.64 16.52 9.11
C ARG A 132 -5.49 15.53 9.29
N TYR A 133 -5.78 14.29 9.58
CA TYR A 133 -4.74 13.26 9.77
C TYR A 133 -4.02 12.90 8.46
N VAL A 134 -4.63 13.19 7.29
CA VAL A 134 -3.98 13.07 5.98
C VAL A 134 -3.27 14.35 5.61
N SER A 135 -3.88 15.53 5.88
CA SER A 135 -3.37 16.82 5.42
C SER A 135 -2.31 17.46 6.34
N ALA A 136 -2.05 16.89 7.53
CA ALA A 136 -1.21 17.52 8.54
C ALA A 136 0.30 17.36 8.29
N LEU A 137 0.71 16.44 7.43
CA LEU A 137 2.13 16.15 7.15
C LEU A 137 2.30 15.49 5.78
N ASP A 138 3.51 15.58 5.28
CA ASP A 138 3.93 14.90 4.06
C ASP A 138 4.17 13.40 4.38
N ILE A 139 3.12 12.58 4.26
CA ILE A 139 3.20 11.13 4.47
C ILE A 139 4.22 10.54 3.48
N HIS A 140 4.93 9.49 3.88
CA HIS A 140 6.07 8.91 3.15
C HIS A 140 7.19 9.90 2.83
N CYS A 141 7.24 11.06 3.51
CA CYS A 141 8.13 12.16 3.16
C CYS A 141 7.90 12.70 1.74
N MET A 142 6.79 12.35 1.11
CA MET A 142 6.44 12.81 -0.23
C MET A 142 5.99 14.28 -0.19
N PRO A 143 6.63 15.17 -0.94
CA PRO A 143 6.28 16.59 -0.92
C PRO A 143 4.82 16.85 -1.32
N GLY A 144 4.02 17.36 -0.38
CA GLY A 144 2.57 17.55 -0.55
C GLY A 144 1.71 16.38 -0.11
N GLY A 145 2.30 15.26 0.35
CA GLY A 145 1.57 14.06 0.73
C GLY A 145 0.64 13.57 -0.38
N TYR A 146 -0.54 13.08 -0.02
CA TYR A 146 -1.53 12.60 -1.01
C TYR A 146 -2.42 13.68 -1.62
N ILE A 147 -2.38 14.91 -1.10
CA ILE A 147 -3.32 15.97 -1.46
C ILE A 147 -2.70 17.10 -2.29
N GLY A 148 -1.37 17.15 -2.37
CA GLY A 148 -0.66 18.21 -3.04
C GLY A 148 -0.54 19.49 -2.21
N ARG A 149 0.02 20.53 -2.84
CA ARG A 149 0.09 21.90 -2.32
C ARG A 149 -0.82 22.80 -3.15
N GLU A 150 -1.16 24.00 -2.65
CA GLU A 150 -1.96 24.97 -3.41
C GLU A 150 -1.45 25.12 -4.86
N GLY A 151 -2.36 25.05 -5.82
CA GLY A 151 -2.07 25.12 -7.26
C GLY A 151 -1.59 23.83 -7.90
N ASN A 152 -1.59 22.70 -7.19
CA ASN A 152 -1.20 21.38 -7.71
C ASN A 152 -2.41 20.46 -7.79
N GLU A 153 -3.43 20.89 -8.54
CA GLU A 153 -4.71 20.18 -8.67
C GLU A 153 -4.76 19.19 -9.86
N ASP A 154 -3.66 19.05 -10.57
CA ASP A 154 -3.52 18.21 -11.75
C ASP A 154 -2.95 16.80 -11.43
N VAL A 155 -2.58 16.06 -12.46
CA VAL A 155 -2.09 14.67 -12.38
C VAL A 155 -0.63 14.53 -11.92
N ARG A 156 0.14 15.62 -11.78
CA ARG A 156 1.59 15.56 -11.52
C ARG A 156 1.93 14.87 -10.21
N LEU A 157 1.12 15.09 -9.16
CA LEU A 157 1.33 14.41 -7.89
C LEU A 157 1.09 12.90 -7.99
N GLY A 158 0.08 12.49 -8.76
CA GLY A 158 -0.16 11.07 -9.04
C GLY A 158 0.98 10.43 -9.84
N ALA A 159 1.54 11.15 -10.80
CA ALA A 159 2.71 10.72 -11.57
C ALA A 159 3.97 10.58 -10.69
N LEU A 160 4.18 11.54 -9.77
CA LEU A 160 5.22 11.48 -8.75
C LEU A 160 5.07 10.21 -7.90
N TYR A 161 3.85 9.96 -7.41
CA TYR A 161 3.54 8.81 -6.58
C TYR A 161 3.75 7.49 -7.33
N ASP A 162 3.21 7.34 -8.55
CA ASP A 162 3.32 6.10 -9.34
C ASP A 162 4.79 5.73 -9.58
N ARG A 163 5.61 6.67 -10.06
CA ARG A 163 7.04 6.42 -10.26
C ARG A 163 7.77 6.21 -8.95
N GLY A 164 7.45 7.01 -7.92
CA GLY A 164 8.06 6.91 -6.59
C GLY A 164 7.80 5.58 -5.91
N VAL A 165 6.59 5.05 -5.97
CA VAL A 165 6.25 3.72 -5.42
C VAL A 165 7.03 2.60 -6.10
N PHE A 166 7.23 2.69 -7.43
CA PHE A 166 8.07 1.72 -8.14
C PHE A 166 9.52 1.71 -7.62
N LEU A 167 10.09 2.89 -7.38
CA LEU A 167 11.44 3.01 -6.81
C LEU A 167 11.47 2.58 -5.34
N TYR A 168 10.44 2.94 -4.56
CA TYR A 168 10.29 2.57 -3.16
C TYR A 168 10.24 1.04 -2.99
N SER A 169 9.42 0.39 -3.79
CA SER A 169 9.33 -1.08 -3.83
C SER A 169 10.52 -1.76 -4.50
N MET A 170 11.47 -0.99 -5.01
CA MET A 170 12.63 -1.51 -5.78
C MET A 170 12.22 -2.38 -6.98
N GLY A 171 10.99 -2.19 -7.49
CA GLY A 171 10.38 -2.97 -8.56
C GLY A 171 9.83 -4.34 -8.13
N TYR A 172 9.80 -4.64 -6.83
CA TYR A 172 9.28 -5.94 -6.33
C TYR A 172 7.75 -6.04 -6.37
N ALA A 173 7.03 -4.92 -6.52
CA ALA A 173 5.57 -4.91 -6.66
C ALA A 173 5.08 -5.16 -8.11
N GLY A 174 6.00 -5.60 -9.00
CA GLY A 174 5.68 -5.84 -10.40
C GLY A 174 5.78 -4.59 -11.29
N PRO A 175 5.70 -4.76 -12.63
CA PRO A 175 5.87 -3.66 -13.57
C PRO A 175 4.81 -2.57 -13.43
N ASP A 176 3.63 -2.90 -12.96
CA ASP A 176 2.50 -1.99 -12.77
C ASP A 176 2.28 -1.56 -11.31
N ASN A 177 3.18 -1.90 -10.39
CA ASN A 177 3.01 -1.73 -8.93
C ASN A 177 1.73 -2.39 -8.40
N ASP A 178 1.21 -3.42 -9.04
CA ASP A 178 -0.14 -3.93 -8.84
C ASP A 178 -0.20 -5.31 -8.16
N ASP A 179 0.95 -5.79 -7.66
CA ASP A 179 1.06 -7.12 -7.04
C ASP A 179 0.00 -7.35 -5.96
N MET A 180 -0.22 -6.39 -5.06
CA MET A 180 -1.16 -6.56 -3.96
C MET A 180 -2.60 -6.74 -4.46
N GLY A 181 -3.06 -5.90 -5.39
CA GLY A 181 -4.38 -6.02 -5.99
C GLY A 181 -4.57 -7.35 -6.72
N ARG A 182 -3.56 -7.78 -7.50
CA ARG A 182 -3.56 -9.10 -8.16
C ARG A 182 -3.59 -10.24 -7.17
N SER A 183 -2.80 -10.16 -6.11
CA SER A 183 -2.74 -11.17 -5.04
C SER A 183 -4.10 -11.36 -4.37
N VAL A 184 -4.78 -10.24 -4.02
CA VAL A 184 -6.14 -10.30 -3.44
C VAL A 184 -7.16 -10.85 -4.46
N CYS A 185 -7.08 -10.47 -5.73
CA CYS A 185 -7.94 -11.04 -6.77
C CYS A 185 -7.76 -12.56 -6.93
N HIS A 186 -6.52 -13.04 -6.92
CA HIS A 186 -6.22 -14.48 -6.95
C HIS A 186 -6.69 -15.18 -5.67
N TYR A 187 -6.49 -14.56 -4.50
CA TYR A 187 -7.02 -15.06 -3.25
C TYR A 187 -8.55 -15.24 -3.31
N ILE A 188 -9.29 -14.24 -3.80
CA ILE A 188 -10.75 -14.32 -3.96
C ILE A 188 -11.12 -15.52 -4.84
N LYS A 189 -10.49 -15.66 -6.00
CA LYS A 189 -10.77 -16.74 -6.95
C LYS A 189 -10.46 -18.13 -6.39
N SER A 190 -9.41 -18.26 -5.60
CA SER A 190 -8.95 -19.56 -5.09
C SER A 190 -9.56 -19.94 -3.72
N ARG A 191 -9.88 -18.96 -2.87
CA ARG A 191 -10.28 -19.22 -1.47
C ARG A 191 -11.73 -18.87 -1.14
N ILE A 192 -12.41 -18.06 -1.96
CA ILE A 192 -13.80 -17.66 -1.74
C ILE A 192 -14.76 -18.40 -2.69
N GLY A 193 -14.32 -19.48 -3.31
CA GLY A 193 -15.16 -20.36 -4.12
C GLY A 193 -15.79 -19.66 -5.34
N ASP A 194 -17.09 -19.89 -5.56
CA ASP A 194 -17.82 -19.36 -6.73
C ASP A 194 -18.21 -17.86 -6.61
N PHE A 195 -17.61 -17.12 -5.68
CA PHE A 195 -17.91 -15.71 -5.50
C PHE A 195 -17.48 -14.89 -6.72
N LYS A 196 -18.44 -14.24 -7.36
CA LYS A 196 -18.25 -13.39 -8.54
C LYS A 196 -18.83 -12.01 -8.26
N PRO A 197 -18.03 -11.09 -7.72
CA PRO A 197 -18.50 -9.74 -7.42
C PRO A 197 -18.89 -9.00 -8.70
N ARG A 198 -20.02 -8.30 -8.68
CA ARG A 198 -20.49 -7.45 -9.77
C ARG A 198 -20.28 -5.97 -9.51
N ARG A 199 -20.16 -5.59 -8.25
CA ARG A 199 -19.85 -4.22 -7.82
C ARG A 199 -18.78 -4.26 -6.76
N ILE A 200 -17.64 -3.65 -7.09
CA ILE A 200 -16.42 -3.66 -6.28
C ILE A 200 -16.06 -2.23 -5.92
N LEU A 201 -15.77 -1.98 -4.65
CA LEU A 201 -15.26 -0.71 -4.16
C LEU A 201 -13.88 -0.90 -3.56
N ASP A 202 -12.91 -0.11 -4.02
CA ASP A 202 -11.57 0.01 -3.44
C ASP A 202 -11.46 1.32 -2.67
N LEU A 203 -11.25 1.22 -1.35
CA LEU A 203 -11.12 2.35 -0.43
C LEU A 203 -9.64 2.75 -0.30
N GLY A 204 -9.33 4.04 -0.51
CA GLY A 204 -7.95 4.54 -0.51
C GLY A 204 -7.19 4.11 -1.75
N CYS A 205 -7.82 4.23 -2.93
CA CYS A 205 -7.31 3.70 -4.19
C CYS A 205 -6.05 4.42 -4.71
N THR A 206 -5.70 5.58 -4.20
CA THR A 206 -4.62 6.45 -4.68
C THR A 206 -4.60 6.55 -6.23
N VAL A 207 -3.54 6.08 -6.88
CA VAL A 207 -3.39 6.10 -8.36
C VAL A 207 -3.91 4.83 -9.04
N GLY A 208 -4.68 4.00 -8.34
CA GLY A 208 -5.32 2.82 -8.89
C GLY A 208 -4.42 1.59 -9.08
N HIS A 209 -3.24 1.53 -8.44
CA HIS A 209 -2.33 0.39 -8.56
C HIS A 209 -3.04 -0.94 -8.25
N SER A 210 -3.72 -1.01 -7.11
CA SER A 210 -4.44 -2.21 -6.68
C SER A 210 -5.88 -2.28 -7.19
N THR A 211 -6.44 -1.16 -7.67
CA THR A 211 -7.82 -1.08 -8.17
C THR A 211 -7.98 -1.69 -9.56
N LEU A 212 -7.05 -1.39 -10.48
CA LEU A 212 -7.16 -1.82 -11.88
C LEU A 212 -7.17 -3.34 -12.05
N PRO A 213 -6.40 -4.16 -11.30
CA PRO A 213 -6.49 -5.62 -11.33
C PRO A 213 -7.89 -6.18 -11.12
N TYR A 214 -8.76 -5.51 -10.35
CA TYR A 214 -10.15 -5.97 -10.18
C TYR A 214 -10.93 -5.89 -11.49
N LYS A 215 -10.73 -4.83 -12.27
CA LYS A 215 -11.39 -4.71 -13.58
C LYS A 215 -10.85 -5.71 -14.60
N GLU A 216 -9.55 -5.98 -14.58
CA GLU A 216 -8.92 -6.97 -15.45
C GLU A 216 -9.39 -8.40 -15.13
N LEU A 217 -9.43 -8.76 -13.86
CA LEU A 217 -9.71 -10.13 -13.40
C LEU A 217 -11.20 -10.42 -13.19
N PHE A 218 -12.02 -9.38 -13.05
CA PHE A 218 -13.49 -9.43 -13.01
C PHE A 218 -14.08 -8.45 -14.06
N PRO A 219 -13.93 -8.73 -15.37
CA PRO A 219 -14.24 -7.78 -16.44
C PRO A 219 -15.71 -7.34 -16.47
N GLU A 220 -16.65 -8.18 -15.99
CA GLU A 220 -18.06 -7.87 -15.89
C GLU A 220 -18.42 -7.02 -14.65
N ALA A 221 -17.47 -6.82 -13.74
CA ALA A 221 -17.72 -6.02 -12.55
C ALA A 221 -17.67 -4.53 -12.86
N GLU A 222 -18.54 -3.78 -12.20
CA GLU A 222 -18.46 -2.35 -12.03
C GLU A 222 -17.46 -2.08 -10.89
N VAL A 223 -16.35 -1.40 -11.19
CA VAL A 223 -15.28 -1.13 -10.23
C VAL A 223 -15.24 0.35 -9.92
N TRP A 224 -15.18 0.66 -8.63
CA TRP A 224 -15.07 2.01 -8.08
C TRP A 224 -13.82 2.12 -7.21
N GLY A 225 -13.06 3.20 -7.42
CA GLY A 225 -11.98 3.62 -6.52
C GLY A 225 -12.34 4.92 -5.83
N VAL A 226 -12.15 5.00 -4.52
CA VAL A 226 -12.33 6.25 -3.76
C VAL A 226 -11.07 6.61 -3.02
N ASP A 227 -10.74 7.91 -3.02
CA ASP A 227 -9.63 8.48 -2.28
C ASP A 227 -9.93 9.92 -1.87
N VAL A 228 -9.26 10.43 -0.86
CA VAL A 228 -9.36 11.82 -0.42
C VAL A 228 -8.50 12.77 -1.27
N GLY A 229 -7.52 12.25 -1.98
CA GLY A 229 -6.56 13.00 -2.80
C GLY A 229 -7.07 13.24 -4.23
N ALA A 230 -7.61 14.42 -4.52
CA ALA A 230 -8.07 14.78 -5.87
C ALA A 230 -7.01 14.57 -6.96
N PRO A 231 -5.73 14.96 -6.79
CA PRO A 231 -4.68 14.69 -7.79
C PRO A 231 -4.45 13.21 -8.03
N MET A 232 -4.57 12.39 -6.97
CA MET A 232 -4.39 10.93 -7.05
C MET A 232 -5.46 10.29 -7.93
N ILE A 233 -6.72 10.60 -7.70
CA ILE A 233 -7.83 10.00 -8.47
C ILE A 233 -7.95 10.56 -9.89
N ARG A 234 -7.55 11.82 -10.16
CA ARG A 234 -7.40 12.32 -11.53
C ARG A 234 -6.37 11.48 -12.30
N TYR A 235 -5.23 11.22 -11.67
CA TYR A 235 -4.21 10.37 -12.26
C TYR A 235 -4.68 8.92 -12.41
N ALA A 236 -5.36 8.35 -11.41
CA ALA A 236 -5.89 6.99 -11.48
C ALA A 236 -6.85 6.81 -12.66
N HIS A 237 -7.71 7.80 -12.90
CA HIS A 237 -8.64 7.79 -14.03
C HIS A 237 -7.90 7.84 -15.38
N ALA A 238 -6.88 8.69 -15.50
CA ALA A 238 -6.03 8.75 -16.69
C ALA A 238 -5.24 7.44 -16.90
N ARG A 239 -4.70 6.86 -15.82
CA ARG A 239 -3.97 5.59 -15.85
C ARG A 239 -4.88 4.44 -16.30
N ALA A 240 -6.12 4.38 -15.82
CA ALA A 240 -7.12 3.40 -16.27
C ALA A 240 -7.38 3.53 -17.77
N GLY A 241 -7.62 4.74 -18.26
CA GLY A 241 -7.80 5.01 -19.69
C GLY A 241 -6.59 4.66 -20.54
N ALA A 242 -5.37 4.97 -20.07
CA ALA A 242 -4.14 4.58 -20.74
C ALA A 242 -3.97 3.06 -20.89
N LYS A 243 -4.56 2.30 -19.96
CA LYS A 243 -4.58 0.82 -19.97
C LYS A 243 -5.84 0.24 -20.65
N GLY A 244 -6.74 1.07 -21.18
CA GLY A 244 -7.98 0.65 -21.83
C GLY A 244 -9.01 0.02 -20.88
N LEU A 245 -9.00 0.41 -19.61
CA LEU A 245 -9.88 -0.08 -18.56
C LEU A 245 -10.91 0.97 -18.17
N ASP A 246 -12.19 0.58 -18.11
CA ASP A 246 -13.30 1.43 -17.66
C ASP A 246 -13.49 1.24 -16.15
N VAL A 247 -12.98 2.20 -15.35
CA VAL A 247 -13.05 2.20 -13.87
C VAL A 247 -13.52 3.58 -13.40
N ASN A 248 -14.41 3.59 -12.41
CA ASN A 248 -14.94 4.82 -11.82
C ASN A 248 -14.06 5.28 -10.67
N PHE A 249 -13.79 6.59 -10.59
CA PHE A 249 -13.00 7.19 -9.51
C PHE A 249 -13.71 8.39 -8.91
N VAL A 250 -13.73 8.45 -7.57
CA VAL A 250 -14.48 9.50 -6.85
C VAL A 250 -13.69 9.99 -5.65
N GLN A 251 -13.63 11.31 -5.48
CA GLN A 251 -13.08 11.90 -4.27
C GLN A 251 -14.06 11.74 -3.12
N MET A 252 -13.70 10.90 -2.14
CA MET A 252 -14.52 10.64 -0.95
C MET A 252 -13.64 10.23 0.24
N ASN A 253 -14.18 10.39 1.44
CA ASN A 253 -13.59 9.88 2.66
C ASN A 253 -14.10 8.45 2.94
N ALA A 254 -13.20 7.48 3.08
CA ALA A 254 -13.53 6.08 3.41
C ALA A 254 -14.27 5.90 4.74
N GLU A 255 -14.27 6.92 5.62
CA GLU A 255 -15.03 6.90 6.89
C GLU A 255 -16.54 7.10 6.68
N THR A 256 -16.92 7.72 5.57
CA THR A 256 -18.32 7.98 5.19
C THR A 256 -18.38 8.34 3.70
N THR A 257 -19.11 7.56 2.93
CA THR A 257 -19.30 7.75 1.49
C THR A 257 -20.77 8.08 1.18
N ASP A 258 -21.04 8.58 -0.02
CA ASP A 258 -22.40 8.87 -0.49
C ASP A 258 -23.08 7.69 -1.19
N PHE A 259 -22.44 6.52 -1.24
CA PHE A 259 -23.02 5.33 -1.82
C PHE A 259 -24.16 4.77 -0.96
N PRO A 260 -25.21 4.17 -1.60
CA PRO A 260 -26.33 3.55 -0.89
C PRO A 260 -25.90 2.36 -0.01
N ASP A 261 -26.68 2.06 1.03
CA ASP A 261 -26.53 0.86 1.83
C ASP A 261 -26.64 -0.40 0.96
N GLY A 262 -25.80 -1.39 1.21
CA GLY A 262 -25.86 -2.67 0.51
C GLY A 262 -25.57 -2.58 -0.99
N HIS A 263 -24.83 -1.57 -1.43
CA HIS A 263 -24.57 -1.33 -2.84
C HIS A 263 -23.51 -2.27 -3.44
N PHE A 264 -22.49 -2.64 -2.68
CA PHE A 264 -21.34 -3.40 -3.16
C PHE A 264 -21.39 -4.86 -2.74
N ASP A 265 -20.89 -5.74 -3.61
CA ASP A 265 -20.69 -7.16 -3.32
C ASP A 265 -19.33 -7.38 -2.63
N LEU A 266 -18.34 -6.51 -2.96
CA LEU A 266 -16.99 -6.56 -2.44
C LEU A 266 -16.52 -5.14 -2.11
N VAL A 267 -16.03 -4.95 -0.88
CA VAL A 267 -15.34 -3.74 -0.44
C VAL A 267 -13.91 -4.13 -0.05
N VAL A 268 -12.93 -3.51 -0.69
CA VAL A 268 -11.51 -3.80 -0.45
C VAL A 268 -10.77 -2.54 -0.03
N SER A 269 -9.63 -2.72 0.58
CA SER A 269 -8.59 -1.70 0.68
C SER A 269 -7.20 -2.33 0.67
N HIS A 270 -6.22 -1.57 0.25
CA HIS A 270 -4.84 -1.99 0.14
C HIS A 270 -3.96 -0.95 0.82
N ILE A 271 -3.28 -1.36 1.92
CA ILE A 271 -2.41 -0.48 2.71
C ILE A 271 -3.05 0.87 3.10
N LEU A 272 -4.36 0.85 3.36
CA LEU A 272 -5.13 2.02 3.81
C LEU A 272 -5.18 2.14 5.33
N LEU A 273 -5.31 1.01 6.06
CA LEU A 273 -5.63 1.07 7.49
C LEU A 273 -4.53 1.75 8.30
N HIS A 274 -3.26 1.54 7.92
CA HIS A 274 -2.13 2.19 8.59
C HIS A 274 -1.97 3.69 8.25
N GLU A 275 -2.72 4.18 7.26
CA GLU A 275 -2.82 5.61 6.93
C GLU A 275 -3.98 6.30 7.66
N THR A 276 -4.84 5.52 8.32
CA THR A 276 -6.00 6.06 9.04
C THR A 276 -5.73 6.22 10.52
N SER A 277 -6.27 7.33 11.11
CA SER A 277 -6.15 7.51 12.56
C SER A 277 -6.92 6.43 13.32
N GLY A 278 -6.49 6.13 14.54
CA GLY A 278 -7.19 5.17 15.41
C GLY A 278 -8.66 5.55 15.72
N LYS A 279 -9.07 6.80 15.45
CA LYS A 279 -10.47 7.25 15.52
C LYS A 279 -11.21 7.07 14.20
N ALA A 280 -10.53 7.14 13.08
CA ALA A 280 -11.09 6.95 11.75
C ALA A 280 -11.35 5.47 11.45
N MET A 281 -10.42 4.60 11.80
CA MET A 281 -10.49 3.17 11.47
C MET A 281 -11.81 2.49 11.90
N PRO A 282 -12.35 2.65 13.12
CA PRO A 282 -13.67 2.09 13.46
C PRO A 282 -14.81 2.59 12.57
N ARG A 283 -14.69 3.81 12.00
CA ARG A 283 -15.69 4.35 11.07
C ARG A 283 -15.55 3.73 9.70
N VAL A 284 -14.32 3.51 9.22
CA VAL A 284 -14.07 2.77 7.97
C VAL A 284 -14.69 1.38 8.03
N PHE A 285 -14.48 0.62 9.11
CA PHE A 285 -15.08 -0.71 9.25
C PHE A 285 -16.61 -0.68 9.24
N LYS A 286 -17.22 0.32 9.91
CA LYS A 286 -18.68 0.50 9.90
C LYS A 286 -19.20 0.87 8.53
N GLU A 287 -18.47 1.70 7.80
CA GLU A 287 -18.81 2.08 6.45
C GLU A 287 -18.73 0.87 5.50
N CYS A 288 -17.69 0.04 5.60
CA CYS A 288 -17.61 -1.21 4.85
C CYS A 288 -18.83 -2.10 5.09
N TYR A 289 -19.22 -2.27 6.37
CA TYR A 289 -20.40 -3.06 6.70
C TYR A 289 -21.69 -2.48 6.12
N ARG A 290 -21.87 -1.14 6.18
CA ARG A 290 -23.05 -0.46 5.62
C ARG A 290 -23.15 -0.67 4.11
N LEU A 291 -22.01 -0.50 3.41
CA LEU A 291 -21.91 -0.55 1.96
C LEU A 291 -22.11 -1.95 1.38
N LEU A 292 -21.79 -2.99 2.12
CA LEU A 292 -21.90 -4.37 1.63
C LEU A 292 -23.34 -4.85 1.53
N ALA A 293 -23.65 -5.49 0.40
CA ALA A 293 -24.86 -6.31 0.24
C ALA A 293 -24.81 -7.52 1.19
N PRO A 294 -25.96 -8.10 1.55
CA PRO A 294 -25.99 -9.39 2.25
C PRO A 294 -25.19 -10.46 1.50
N GLY A 295 -24.32 -11.20 2.20
CA GLY A 295 -23.42 -12.18 1.61
C GLY A 295 -22.12 -11.60 1.02
N GLY A 296 -21.99 -10.28 0.96
CA GLY A 296 -20.81 -9.58 0.44
C GLY A 296 -19.60 -9.66 1.38
N TYR A 297 -18.41 -9.37 0.83
CA TYR A 297 -17.14 -9.49 1.54
C TYR A 297 -16.44 -8.14 1.71
N MET A 298 -15.84 -7.95 2.90
CA MET A 298 -14.81 -6.95 3.17
C MET A 298 -13.46 -7.64 3.20
N ILE A 299 -12.48 -7.10 2.46
CA ILE A 299 -11.10 -7.60 2.47
C ILE A 299 -10.15 -6.41 2.57
N HIS A 300 -9.42 -6.33 3.68
CA HIS A 300 -8.35 -5.36 3.87
C HIS A 300 -7.00 -6.07 3.75
N ALA A 301 -6.20 -5.73 2.74
CA ALA A 301 -4.81 -6.15 2.62
C ALA A 301 -3.92 -5.08 3.24
N ASP A 302 -3.27 -5.40 4.35
CA ASP A 302 -2.45 -4.44 5.10
C ASP A 302 -1.33 -5.17 5.88
N LEU A 303 -0.67 -4.45 6.76
CA LEU A 303 0.44 -4.94 7.55
C LEU A 303 -0.03 -5.89 8.65
N PRO A 304 0.72 -6.98 8.94
CA PRO A 304 0.36 -7.92 9.97
C PRO A 304 0.39 -7.30 11.38
N PRO A 305 -0.49 -7.73 12.31
CA PRO A 305 -0.49 -7.29 13.69
C PRO A 305 0.84 -7.56 14.42
N PHE A 306 1.18 -6.71 15.38
CA PHE A 306 2.42 -6.86 16.16
C PHE A 306 2.42 -8.04 17.15
N ASP A 307 1.27 -8.52 17.58
CA ASP A 307 1.15 -9.64 18.54
C ASP A 307 1.72 -10.97 18.02
N LEU A 308 1.91 -11.08 16.69
CA LEU A 308 2.53 -12.23 16.04
C LEU A 308 4.08 -12.14 15.98
N MET A 309 4.69 -11.09 16.53
CA MET A 309 6.11 -10.77 16.33
C MET A 309 6.84 -10.58 17.65
N ASP A 310 8.14 -10.91 17.66
CA ASP A 310 9.00 -10.59 18.80
C ASP A 310 9.23 -9.07 18.92
N PRO A 311 9.53 -8.55 20.12
CA PRO A 311 9.65 -7.10 20.35
C PRO A 311 10.72 -6.40 19.50
N PHE A 312 11.81 -7.09 19.11
CA PHE A 312 12.83 -6.49 18.27
C PHE A 312 12.36 -6.33 16.82
N THR A 313 11.66 -7.32 16.29
CA THR A 313 11.02 -7.23 14.97
C THR A 313 9.97 -6.10 14.96
N GLN A 314 9.12 -6.01 15.99
CA GLN A 314 8.17 -4.90 16.15
C GLN A 314 8.88 -3.54 16.12
N PHE A 315 10.03 -3.41 16.84
CA PHE A 315 10.82 -2.18 16.85
C PHE A 315 11.37 -1.83 15.45
N ILE A 316 11.89 -2.82 14.71
CA ILE A 316 12.41 -2.59 13.34
C ILE A 316 11.31 -2.04 12.44
N LEU A 317 10.14 -2.67 12.46
CA LEU A 317 9.01 -2.26 11.62
C LEU A 317 8.42 -0.93 12.05
N ASP A 318 8.40 -0.63 13.36
CA ASP A 318 7.91 0.65 13.89
C ASP A 318 8.81 1.86 13.53
N ASN A 319 9.95 1.64 12.89
CA ASN A 319 10.80 2.74 12.42
C ASN A 319 10.11 3.59 11.34
N GLU A 320 9.20 3.02 10.54
CA GLU A 320 8.43 3.76 9.54
C GLU A 320 7.58 4.87 10.18
N THR A 321 7.01 4.62 11.37
CA THR A 321 6.29 5.63 12.16
C THR A 321 7.13 6.89 12.38
N TYR A 322 8.43 6.75 12.60
CA TYR A 322 9.31 7.87 12.98
C TYR A 322 10.10 8.45 11.81
N TYR A 323 10.48 7.64 10.83
CA TYR A 323 11.43 8.02 9.79
C TYR A 323 10.84 8.07 8.39
N ASN A 324 9.58 7.62 8.22
CA ASN A 324 8.84 7.71 6.97
C ASN A 324 7.57 8.59 7.06
N ASN A 325 7.40 9.34 8.16
CA ASN A 325 6.21 10.17 8.42
C ASN A 325 4.89 9.38 8.38
N GLU A 326 4.87 8.18 8.95
CA GLU A 326 3.68 7.33 9.00
C GLU A 326 3.14 7.20 10.45
N PRO A 327 2.40 8.20 10.93
CA PRO A 327 2.06 8.31 12.36
C PRO A 327 1.14 7.21 12.88
N PHE A 328 0.47 6.49 12.00
CA PHE A 328 -0.49 5.46 12.38
C PHE A 328 0.00 4.03 12.12
N TRP A 329 1.16 3.87 11.49
CA TRP A 329 1.79 2.60 11.14
C TRP A 329 1.87 1.62 12.33
N GLY A 330 2.53 2.03 13.40
CA GLY A 330 2.65 1.20 14.60
C GLY A 330 1.33 1.10 15.38
N ALA A 331 0.55 2.18 15.42
CA ALA A 331 -0.71 2.22 16.15
C ALA A 331 -1.77 1.30 15.54
N MET A 332 -1.86 1.20 14.22
CA MET A 332 -2.77 0.29 13.51
C MET A 332 -2.47 -1.17 13.87
N ARG A 333 -1.20 -1.55 13.90
CA ARG A 333 -0.73 -2.92 14.17
C ARG A 333 -0.96 -3.38 15.62
N GLU A 334 -1.27 -2.45 16.55
CA GLU A 334 -1.70 -2.73 17.92
C GLU A 334 -3.22 -2.87 18.07
N MET A 335 -3.99 -2.47 17.04
CA MET A 335 -5.45 -2.52 17.12
C MET A 335 -5.97 -3.94 16.88
N ASP A 336 -6.95 -4.35 17.65
CA ASP A 336 -7.70 -5.59 17.42
C ASP A 336 -8.68 -5.39 16.26
N GLN A 337 -8.19 -5.64 15.04
CA GLN A 337 -8.96 -5.47 13.82
C GLN A 337 -10.14 -6.46 13.71
N VAL A 338 -10.02 -7.65 14.29
CA VAL A 338 -11.13 -8.62 14.39
C VAL A 338 -12.26 -8.05 15.23
N LYS A 339 -11.91 -7.44 16.37
CA LYS A 339 -12.89 -6.76 17.23
C LYS A 339 -13.53 -5.57 16.49
N LEU A 340 -12.76 -4.78 15.75
CA LEU A 340 -13.31 -3.67 14.95
C LEU A 340 -14.34 -4.14 13.92
N ALA A 341 -14.07 -5.24 13.23
CA ALA A 341 -15.02 -5.85 12.30
C ALA A 341 -16.29 -6.33 13.01
N CYS A 342 -16.14 -7.01 14.16
CA CYS A 342 -17.28 -7.45 14.97
C CYS A 342 -18.11 -6.26 15.49
N ASP A 343 -17.46 -5.21 15.98
CA ASP A 343 -18.12 -3.97 16.46
C ASP A 343 -18.84 -3.21 15.32
N ALA A 344 -18.40 -3.40 14.07
CA ALA A 344 -19.07 -2.87 12.88
C ALA A 344 -20.31 -3.66 12.46
N GLY A 345 -20.46 -4.92 12.91
CA GLY A 345 -21.63 -5.76 12.65
C GLY A 345 -21.32 -7.10 11.99
N PHE A 346 -20.06 -7.40 11.63
CA PHE A 346 -19.71 -8.70 11.04
C PHE A 346 -19.78 -9.81 12.10
N PRO A 347 -20.38 -10.99 11.76
CA PRO A 347 -20.36 -12.14 12.66
C PRO A 347 -18.93 -12.59 12.93
N LYS A 348 -18.61 -12.88 14.19
CA LYS A 348 -17.25 -13.26 14.61
C LYS A 348 -16.69 -14.46 13.83
N GLU A 349 -17.54 -15.42 13.53
CA GLU A 349 -17.21 -16.64 12.77
C GLU A 349 -16.89 -16.36 11.30
N SER A 350 -17.27 -15.20 10.79
CA SER A 350 -16.97 -14.77 9.41
C SER A 350 -15.70 -13.93 9.30
N VAL A 351 -15.13 -13.50 10.43
CA VAL A 351 -13.96 -12.62 10.46
C VAL A 351 -12.70 -13.43 10.73
N ARG A 352 -11.71 -13.31 9.85
CA ARG A 352 -10.41 -13.97 10.01
C ARG A 352 -9.29 -13.22 9.33
N PHE A 353 -8.10 -13.39 9.86
CA PHE A 353 -6.88 -13.14 9.10
C PHE A 353 -6.56 -14.35 8.23
N ASP A 354 -5.99 -14.08 7.06
CA ASP A 354 -5.51 -15.07 6.10
C ASP A 354 -4.34 -14.48 5.30
N THR A 355 -3.71 -15.27 4.43
CA THR A 355 -2.60 -14.81 3.60
C THR A 355 -2.96 -14.93 2.12
N ALA A 356 -2.79 -13.82 1.37
CA ALA A 356 -2.89 -13.80 -0.08
C ALA A 356 -1.47 -13.99 -0.68
N PRO A 357 -1.20 -15.07 -1.43
CA PRO A 357 0.10 -15.27 -2.06
C PRO A 357 0.45 -14.12 -3.02
N MET A 358 1.71 -13.67 -3.01
CA MET A 358 2.16 -12.61 -3.92
C MET A 358 2.07 -13.04 -5.38
N ALA A 359 1.37 -12.28 -6.20
CA ALA A 359 1.15 -12.58 -7.61
C ALA A 359 2.47 -12.60 -8.40
N VAL A 360 3.41 -11.70 -8.11
CA VAL A 360 4.74 -11.68 -8.76
C VAL A 360 5.53 -12.97 -8.52
N MET A 361 5.37 -13.61 -7.37
CA MET A 361 6.02 -14.91 -7.10
C MET A 361 5.34 -16.04 -7.88
N MET A 362 4.01 -16.01 -7.97
CA MET A 362 3.26 -16.99 -8.76
C MET A 362 3.65 -16.93 -10.25
N PHE A 363 3.83 -15.71 -10.81
CA PHE A 363 4.29 -15.53 -12.19
C PHE A 363 5.73 -16.02 -12.38
N ALA A 364 6.65 -15.67 -11.48
CA ALA A 364 8.05 -16.11 -11.58
C ALA A 364 8.19 -17.64 -11.53
N GLU A 365 7.39 -18.32 -10.73
CA GLU A 365 7.39 -19.79 -10.67
C GLU A 365 6.74 -20.42 -11.91
N SER A 366 5.68 -19.81 -12.47
CA SER A 366 5.05 -20.30 -13.71
C SER A 366 5.97 -20.13 -14.93
N GLU A 367 6.72 -19.04 -15.02
CA GLU A 367 7.76 -18.87 -16.05
C GLU A 367 8.87 -19.91 -15.93
N ALA A 368 9.36 -20.16 -14.72
CA ALA A 368 10.40 -21.17 -14.46
C ALA A 368 9.91 -22.59 -14.76
N ALA A 369 8.61 -22.86 -14.62
CA ALA A 369 7.97 -24.17 -14.89
C ALA A 369 7.46 -24.33 -16.34
N GLY A 370 7.64 -23.33 -17.21
CA GLY A 370 7.21 -23.37 -18.61
C GLY A 370 5.69 -23.26 -18.79
N TYR A 371 5.04 -22.36 -18.05
CA TYR A 371 3.60 -22.06 -18.18
C TYR A 371 2.68 -23.28 -18.13
N SER A 372 2.78 -24.14 -17.12
CA SER A 372 1.78 -25.15 -16.89
C SER A 372 0.73 -24.68 -15.87
N GLN A 373 -0.55 -24.94 -16.13
CA GLN A 373 -1.64 -24.67 -15.19
C GLN A 373 -1.41 -25.39 -13.84
N ASP A 374 -0.79 -26.58 -13.87
CA ASP A 374 -0.42 -27.36 -12.69
C ASP A 374 0.61 -26.65 -11.79
N ALA A 375 1.49 -25.80 -12.34
CA ALA A 375 2.44 -25.02 -11.57
C ALA A 375 1.76 -23.86 -10.84
N ALA A 376 0.80 -23.18 -11.47
CA ALA A 376 0.00 -22.13 -10.83
C ALA A 376 -0.86 -22.71 -9.69
N ASP A 377 -1.45 -23.88 -9.88
CA ASP A 377 -2.26 -24.57 -8.87
C ASP A 377 -1.38 -25.05 -7.70
N SER A 378 -0.14 -25.50 -7.95
CA SER A 378 0.80 -25.94 -6.91
C SER A 378 1.28 -24.78 -6.02
N VAL A 379 1.37 -23.57 -6.56
CA VAL A 379 1.71 -22.35 -5.78
C VAL A 379 0.54 -21.94 -4.87
N ALA A 380 -0.70 -22.05 -5.37
CA ALA A 380 -1.90 -21.77 -4.59
C ALA A 380 -2.11 -22.70 -3.38
N GLU A 381 -1.48 -23.88 -3.37
CA GLU A 381 -1.56 -24.86 -2.26
C GLU A 381 -0.47 -24.66 -1.18
N ARG A 382 0.53 -23.78 -1.39
CA ARG A 382 1.58 -23.56 -0.40
C ARG A 382 1.09 -22.68 0.75
N GLU A 383 1.49 -23.04 1.98
CA GLU A 383 1.39 -22.11 3.12
C GLU A 383 2.43 -21.01 2.94
N PHE A 384 1.96 -19.79 2.70
CA PHE A 384 2.79 -18.58 2.69
C PHE A 384 2.73 -17.89 4.06
N VAL A 385 3.85 -17.36 4.48
CA VAL A 385 3.91 -16.51 5.69
C VAL A 385 3.76 -15.07 5.26
N ALA A 386 2.75 -14.39 5.78
CA ALA A 386 2.54 -12.97 5.52
C ALA A 386 3.78 -12.16 5.92
N GLY A 387 4.24 -11.30 5.03
CA GLY A 387 5.43 -10.49 5.26
C GLY A 387 5.42 -9.22 4.44
N GLU A 388 6.00 -8.18 4.99
CA GLU A 388 6.29 -6.94 4.28
C GLU A 388 7.37 -7.23 3.24
N PHE A 389 7.15 -6.88 1.96
CA PHE A 389 8.15 -6.99 0.90
C PHE A 389 8.95 -8.31 0.88
N ALA A 390 8.24 -9.42 1.00
CA ALA A 390 8.64 -10.73 0.50
C ALA A 390 9.90 -11.47 0.93
N PRO A 391 10.23 -11.82 2.15
CA PRO A 391 10.75 -13.19 2.28
C PRO A 391 9.66 -14.26 2.46
N GLY A 392 8.45 -13.85 2.88
CA GLY A 392 7.35 -14.77 3.14
C GLY A 392 6.47 -15.10 1.93
N GLY A 393 6.48 -14.25 0.89
CA GLY A 393 5.72 -14.47 -0.34
C GLY A 393 4.21 -14.29 -0.24
N GLY A 394 3.70 -13.53 0.75
CA GLY A 394 2.27 -13.29 0.90
C GLY A 394 1.93 -11.96 1.58
N TRP A 395 0.72 -11.49 1.32
CA TRP A 395 0.13 -10.32 1.95
C TRP A 395 -0.85 -10.74 3.05
N GLU A 396 -0.80 -10.09 4.20
CA GLU A 396 -1.80 -10.29 5.24
C GLU A 396 -3.14 -9.72 4.77
N VAL A 397 -4.20 -10.51 4.89
CA VAL A 397 -5.55 -10.07 4.56
C VAL A 397 -6.50 -10.32 5.73
N LEU A 398 -7.22 -9.27 6.14
CA LEU A 398 -8.37 -9.39 7.03
C LEU A 398 -9.62 -9.58 6.18
N VAL A 399 -10.27 -10.72 6.30
CA VAL A 399 -11.48 -11.08 5.55
C VAL A 399 -12.67 -11.13 6.49
N ALA A 400 -13.78 -10.50 6.09
CA ALA A 400 -15.06 -10.58 6.79
C ALA A 400 -16.21 -10.68 5.81
N GLN A 401 -17.20 -11.53 6.11
CA GLN A 401 -18.40 -11.68 5.28
C GLN A 401 -19.63 -11.12 6.02
N LYS A 402 -20.41 -10.28 5.36
CA LYS A 402 -21.70 -9.83 5.86
C LYS A 402 -22.72 -10.96 5.76
N GLN A 403 -23.46 -11.18 6.83
CA GLN A 403 -24.51 -12.20 6.85
C GLN A 403 -25.52 -12.00 5.71
N ALA A 404 -25.98 -13.12 5.10
CA ALA A 404 -26.94 -13.12 4.00
C ALA A 404 -28.38 -12.79 4.47
#